data_d877dc3058ecff6e5cc5706dc2c1c863
#
_entry.id   d877dc3058ecff6e5cc5706dc2c1c863
#
_cell.length_a   1.000
_cell.length_b   1.000
_cell.length_c   1.000
_cell.angle_alpha   90.00
_cell.angle_beta   90.00
_cell.angle_gamma   90.00
#
_symmetry.space_group_name_H-M   'P 1'
#
loop_
_entity.id
_entity.type
_entity.pdbx_description
1 polymer ?
#
loop_
_entity_poly.entity_id
_entity_poly.type
_entity_poly.pdbx_seq_one_letter_code
_entity_poly.pdbx_strand_id
1 'polypeptide(L)'
;MRFYFAFILLVSFQISMAQTPEINEKKDATTIKQIFDTALTSGKAHDWLRFLSLQIGGRLSGSVEAEQAVEYTKTELEALGLDRVYLQPVMVPKWVRGAPEFAYIETTPGVTTTVPITALGGSIATSSMGLKAGVVEVKSLDELEQLGRARIEGKIVFYNRPMEPTLINTFAAYGGCVDQRYSGAEAAAKFGAVGVIVRSMNLRLDDFPHTGAMSYGDLPLDQRIPAAAISTKGADLLSATLSLNKQTQFYFKQNSRNFPDVKSYNVIGEIKGSLYPDEIMVVGGHLDSWDLGDGSHDDGAGVVQSMDVLSLLKQVGYRPKRTIRVVLFMNEENGLRGGNEYARVALAEGEKHVFALESDSGGFTPRGFSFDTDKATFEQIKSWSNYFYPYLSDRFELGGGGADIGPLKPQGLILAGLKPDSQRYFDHHHSDNDRFEHVNKRELELGAAAMTALVYMMDNYLPQKN
;
A
#
# COMPACT_ATOMS: atom_id res chain seq x y z
N MET A 1 -36.27 77.14 7.21
CA MET A 1 -35.18 76.34 7.75
C MET A 1 -35.69 74.93 7.98
N ARG A 2 -35.35 73.96 7.10
CA ARG A 2 -35.74 72.56 7.25
C ARG A 2 -34.49 71.80 7.67
N PHE A 3 -34.48 71.22 8.87
CA PHE A 3 -33.42 70.35 9.31
C PHE A 3 -33.70 68.92 8.84
N TYR A 4 -32.77 68.34 8.05
CA TYR A 4 -32.77 66.91 7.76
C TYR A 4 -31.91 66.17 8.80
N PHE A 5 -32.56 65.26 9.53
CA PHE A 5 -31.83 64.31 10.40
C PHE A 5 -31.47 63.10 9.53
N ALA A 6 -30.19 62.89 9.31
CA ALA A 6 -29.66 61.64 8.72
C ALA A 6 -29.47 60.60 9.80
N PHE A 7 -30.24 59.51 9.71
CA PHE A 7 -30.07 58.34 10.56
C PHE A 7 -28.97 57.46 9.95
N ILE A 8 -27.80 57.38 10.59
CA ILE A 8 -26.73 56.45 10.22
C ILE A 8 -27.03 55.13 10.90
N LEU A 9 -27.42 54.12 10.10
CA LEU A 9 -27.59 52.74 10.55
C LEU A 9 -26.19 52.08 10.64
N LEU A 10 -25.63 51.92 11.84
CA LEU A 10 -24.44 51.13 12.08
C LEU A 10 -24.83 49.65 12.05
N VAL A 11 -24.55 48.97 10.92
CA VAL A 11 -24.62 47.50 10.80
C VAL A 11 -23.34 46.94 11.42
N SER A 12 -23.40 46.47 12.67
CA SER A 12 -22.32 45.72 13.26
C SER A 12 -22.26 44.31 12.64
N PHE A 13 -21.30 44.09 11.76
CA PHE A 13 -20.91 42.74 11.29
C PHE A 13 -20.24 42.02 12.49
N GLN A 14 -20.98 41.18 13.16
CA GLN A 14 -20.38 40.20 14.10
C GLN A 14 -19.70 39.11 13.21
N ILE A 15 -18.39 39.18 13.07
CA ILE A 15 -17.58 38.07 12.57
C ILE A 15 -17.62 37.02 13.68
N SER A 16 -18.48 36.01 13.53
CA SER A 16 -18.45 34.81 14.36
C SER A 16 -17.17 34.06 14.01
N MET A 17 -16.11 34.30 14.76
CA MET A 17 -14.96 33.40 14.73
C MET A 17 -15.47 32.06 15.26
N ALA A 18 -15.46 31.02 14.40
CA ALA A 18 -15.73 29.68 14.84
C ALA A 18 -14.63 29.30 15.86
N GLN A 19 -15.00 29.28 17.14
CA GLN A 19 -14.10 28.83 18.20
C GLN A 19 -13.78 27.35 17.95
N THR A 20 -12.49 27.01 17.86
CA THR A 20 -12.04 25.63 17.88
C THR A 20 -12.66 24.94 19.11
N PRO A 21 -13.31 23.79 18.96
CA PRO A 21 -13.94 23.12 20.10
C PRO A 21 -12.89 22.87 21.20
N GLU A 22 -13.23 23.23 22.41
CA GLU A 22 -12.35 23.01 23.57
C GLU A 22 -12.21 21.51 23.83
N ILE A 23 -10.98 21.03 23.93
CA ILE A 23 -10.65 19.61 24.16
C ILE A 23 -11.18 19.21 25.55
N ASN A 24 -12.01 18.17 25.60
CA ASN A 24 -12.50 17.61 26.86
C ASN A 24 -11.62 16.41 27.28
N GLU A 25 -10.47 16.70 27.87
CA GLU A 25 -9.43 15.72 28.19
C GLU A 25 -9.96 14.44 28.85
N LYS A 26 -10.81 14.53 29.85
CA LYS A 26 -11.33 13.38 30.58
C LYS A 26 -12.27 12.52 29.70
N LYS A 27 -13.13 13.16 28.92
CA LYS A 27 -14.07 12.47 28.03
C LYS A 27 -13.31 11.78 26.94
N ASP A 28 -12.36 12.46 26.30
CA ASP A 28 -11.61 11.94 25.15
C ASP A 28 -10.73 10.77 25.56
N ALA A 29 -9.97 10.88 26.65
CA ALA A 29 -9.20 9.78 27.22
C ALA A 29 -10.07 8.56 27.56
N THR A 30 -11.28 8.77 28.09
CA THR A 30 -12.23 7.69 28.40
C THR A 30 -12.74 7.02 27.11
N THR A 31 -13.12 7.81 26.09
CA THR A 31 -13.61 7.26 24.82
C THR A 31 -12.52 6.50 24.08
N ILE A 32 -11.29 7.05 24.02
CA ILE A 32 -10.14 6.38 23.42
C ILE A 32 -9.86 5.06 24.15
N LYS A 33 -9.85 5.07 25.47
CA LYS A 33 -9.71 3.82 26.24
C LYS A 33 -10.78 2.79 25.87
N GLN A 34 -12.04 3.22 25.77
CA GLN A 34 -13.15 2.33 25.39
C GLN A 34 -12.94 1.76 23.97
N ILE A 35 -12.44 2.55 23.01
CA ILE A 35 -12.10 2.08 21.66
C ILE A 35 -11.06 0.96 21.73
N PHE A 36 -9.95 1.17 22.45
CA PHE A 36 -8.90 0.16 22.58
C PHE A 36 -9.39 -1.09 23.33
N ASP A 37 -10.15 -0.95 24.40
CA ASP A 37 -10.72 -2.08 25.15
C ASP A 37 -11.66 -2.89 24.23
N THR A 38 -12.51 -2.23 23.44
CA THR A 38 -13.45 -2.86 22.52
C THR A 38 -12.73 -3.60 21.39
N ALA A 39 -11.74 -2.97 20.76
CA ALA A 39 -10.94 -3.62 19.71
C ALA A 39 -10.28 -4.90 20.22
N LEU A 40 -9.65 -4.86 21.41
CA LEU A 40 -8.94 -6.00 21.98
C LEU A 40 -9.84 -7.13 22.49
N THR A 41 -11.14 -6.88 22.69
CA THR A 41 -12.08 -7.88 23.26
C THR A 41 -13.12 -8.35 22.27
N SER A 42 -13.50 -7.50 21.32
CA SER A 42 -14.59 -7.76 20.34
C SER A 42 -14.34 -7.16 18.95
N GLY A 43 -13.09 -6.79 18.64
CA GLY A 43 -12.66 -6.40 17.29
C GLY A 43 -12.90 -7.53 16.29
N LYS A 44 -13.17 -7.16 15.04
CA LYS A 44 -13.48 -8.09 13.96
C LYS A 44 -12.35 -8.25 12.95
N ALA A 45 -11.35 -7.38 12.98
CA ALA A 45 -10.29 -7.32 11.98
C ALA A 45 -9.63 -8.69 11.77
N HIS A 46 -9.25 -9.39 12.84
CA HIS A 46 -8.56 -10.68 12.71
C HIS A 46 -9.43 -11.79 12.09
N ASP A 47 -10.73 -11.85 12.41
CA ASP A 47 -11.61 -12.88 11.84
C ASP A 47 -11.89 -12.59 10.36
N TRP A 48 -12.03 -11.34 9.97
CA TRP A 48 -12.14 -10.91 8.57
C TRP A 48 -10.86 -11.21 7.79
N LEU A 49 -9.70 -10.88 8.38
CA LEU A 49 -8.41 -11.20 7.75
C LEU A 49 -8.24 -12.69 7.54
N ARG A 50 -8.62 -13.51 8.53
CA ARG A 50 -8.54 -14.97 8.42
C ARG A 50 -9.32 -15.49 7.21
N PHE A 51 -10.52 -14.96 6.94
CA PHE A 51 -11.30 -15.38 5.78
C PHE A 51 -10.65 -14.87 4.48
N LEU A 52 -10.30 -13.59 4.42
CA LEU A 52 -9.67 -12.96 3.26
C LEU A 52 -8.37 -13.68 2.86
N SER A 53 -7.55 -14.05 3.84
CA SER A 53 -6.27 -14.72 3.62
C SER A 53 -6.43 -16.23 3.31
N LEU A 54 -7.19 -16.98 4.12
CA LEU A 54 -7.19 -18.44 4.05
C LEU A 54 -8.27 -19.02 3.13
N GLN A 55 -9.33 -18.27 2.80
CA GLN A 55 -10.39 -18.72 1.91
C GLN A 55 -10.29 -18.10 0.51
N ILE A 56 -9.72 -16.91 0.40
CA ILE A 56 -9.51 -16.21 -0.87
C ILE A 56 -8.03 -16.24 -1.25
N GLY A 57 -7.14 -15.76 -0.37
CA GLY A 57 -5.68 -15.75 -0.61
C GLY A 57 -5.20 -14.60 -1.47
N GLY A 58 -4.13 -14.84 -2.23
CA GLY A 58 -3.54 -13.87 -3.16
C GLY A 58 -4.54 -13.44 -4.23
N ARG A 59 -4.80 -12.14 -4.33
CA ARG A 59 -5.97 -11.57 -5.01
C ARG A 59 -5.60 -10.38 -5.91
N LEU A 60 -4.64 -10.62 -6.81
CA LEU A 60 -4.18 -9.57 -7.74
C LEU A 60 -5.36 -9.04 -8.58
N SER A 61 -5.40 -7.73 -8.77
CA SER A 61 -6.48 -7.07 -9.51
C SER A 61 -6.75 -7.73 -10.87
N GLY A 62 -8.05 -7.94 -11.19
CA GLY A 62 -8.49 -8.65 -12.40
C GLY A 62 -8.47 -10.18 -12.30
N SER A 63 -8.15 -10.77 -11.15
CA SER A 63 -8.29 -12.20 -10.86
C SER A 63 -9.71 -12.54 -10.35
N VAL A 64 -10.01 -13.83 -10.28
CA VAL A 64 -11.26 -14.32 -9.67
C VAL A 64 -11.23 -14.10 -8.15
N GLU A 65 -10.07 -14.22 -7.55
CA GLU A 65 -9.84 -14.00 -6.12
C GLU A 65 -10.09 -12.53 -5.74
N ALA A 66 -9.69 -11.56 -6.59
CA ALA A 66 -10.01 -10.16 -6.38
C ALA A 66 -11.53 -9.89 -6.43
N GLU A 67 -12.26 -10.54 -7.35
CA GLU A 67 -13.73 -10.45 -7.41
C GLU A 67 -14.39 -11.05 -6.15
N GLN A 68 -13.87 -12.19 -5.66
CA GLN A 68 -14.35 -12.81 -4.41
C GLN A 68 -14.08 -11.89 -3.20
N ALA A 69 -12.94 -11.19 -3.16
CA ALA A 69 -12.63 -10.23 -2.11
C ALA A 69 -13.58 -9.03 -2.13
N VAL A 70 -13.95 -8.53 -3.31
CA VAL A 70 -14.96 -7.46 -3.48
C VAL A 70 -16.32 -7.90 -2.89
N GLU A 71 -16.81 -9.09 -3.26
CA GLU A 71 -18.10 -9.59 -2.77
C GLU A 71 -18.07 -9.90 -1.27
N TYR A 72 -16.99 -10.47 -0.78
CA TYR A 72 -16.82 -10.77 0.65
C TYR A 72 -16.83 -9.49 1.48
N THR A 73 -15.99 -8.53 1.17
CA THR A 73 -15.86 -7.29 1.96
C THR A 73 -17.11 -6.43 1.87
N LYS A 74 -17.78 -6.39 0.70
CA LYS A 74 -19.10 -5.75 0.56
C LYS A 74 -20.13 -6.39 1.50
N THR A 75 -20.22 -7.72 1.53
CA THR A 75 -21.15 -8.47 2.38
C THR A 75 -20.90 -8.19 3.87
N GLU A 76 -19.63 -8.18 4.30
CA GLU A 76 -19.29 -7.87 5.70
C GLU A 76 -19.60 -6.43 6.08
N LEU A 77 -19.40 -5.46 5.18
CA LEU A 77 -19.79 -4.07 5.40
C LEU A 77 -21.33 -3.90 5.47
N GLU A 78 -22.09 -4.61 4.62
CA GLU A 78 -23.56 -4.63 4.68
C GLU A 78 -24.05 -5.21 6.01
N ALA A 79 -23.40 -6.28 6.50
CA ALA A 79 -23.74 -6.92 7.78
C ALA A 79 -23.49 -5.99 8.99
N LEU A 80 -22.66 -4.96 8.87
CA LEU A 80 -22.50 -3.94 9.89
C LEU A 80 -23.72 -3.01 10.02
N GLY A 81 -24.65 -3.02 9.05
CA GLY A 81 -25.80 -2.12 9.02
C GLY A 81 -25.36 -0.65 8.90
N LEU A 82 -24.48 -0.37 7.97
CA LEU A 82 -24.05 0.98 7.61
C LEU A 82 -25.17 1.74 6.89
N ASP A 83 -25.05 3.08 6.83
CA ASP A 83 -26.04 3.91 6.13
C ASP A 83 -26.04 3.70 4.62
N ARG A 84 -24.86 3.36 4.06
CA ARG A 84 -24.69 3.04 2.63
C ARG A 84 -23.52 2.09 2.44
N VAL A 85 -23.69 1.10 1.53
CA VAL A 85 -22.61 0.25 0.99
C VAL A 85 -22.80 0.16 -0.51
N TYR A 86 -21.73 0.36 -1.28
CA TYR A 86 -21.80 0.32 -2.74
C TYR A 86 -20.46 0.00 -3.39
N LEU A 87 -20.52 -0.38 -4.65
CA LEU A 87 -19.36 -0.68 -5.48
C LEU A 87 -19.12 0.48 -6.46
N GLN A 88 -17.88 1.00 -6.50
CA GLN A 88 -17.46 1.97 -7.49
C GLN A 88 -16.65 1.26 -8.58
N PRO A 89 -17.12 1.26 -9.86
CA PRO A 89 -16.43 0.54 -10.91
C PRO A 89 -15.08 1.18 -11.27
N VAL A 90 -14.10 0.32 -11.53
CA VAL A 90 -12.76 0.70 -11.98
C VAL A 90 -12.27 -0.30 -13.03
N MET A 91 -11.58 0.20 -14.08
CA MET A 91 -10.92 -0.65 -15.06
C MET A 91 -9.49 -0.93 -14.62
N VAL A 92 -9.13 -2.20 -14.50
CA VAL A 92 -7.83 -2.63 -13.96
C VAL A 92 -7.07 -3.50 -14.97
N PRO A 93 -5.73 -3.48 -14.96
CA PRO A 93 -4.94 -4.39 -15.77
C PRO A 93 -5.15 -5.83 -15.31
N LYS A 94 -5.09 -6.75 -16.27
CA LYS A 94 -5.11 -8.18 -16.00
C LYS A 94 -3.79 -8.80 -16.41
N TRP A 95 -2.99 -9.18 -15.45
CA TRP A 95 -1.78 -9.94 -15.61
C TRP A 95 -1.92 -11.27 -14.87
N VAL A 96 -1.42 -12.35 -15.46
CA VAL A 96 -1.48 -13.70 -14.88
C VAL A 96 -0.08 -14.29 -14.89
N ARG A 97 0.41 -14.73 -13.76
CA ARG A 97 1.72 -15.36 -13.58
C ARG A 97 1.84 -16.67 -14.37
N GLY A 98 0.82 -17.51 -14.33
CA GLY A 98 0.78 -18.81 -14.96
C GLY A 98 1.39 -19.92 -14.10
N ALA A 99 2.01 -20.91 -14.74
CA ALA A 99 2.64 -22.01 -14.02
C ALA A 99 3.87 -21.54 -13.22
N PRO A 100 4.20 -22.23 -12.09
CA PRO A 100 5.35 -21.90 -11.26
C PRO A 100 6.65 -21.74 -12.06
N GLU A 101 7.44 -20.77 -11.70
CA GLU A 101 8.72 -20.46 -12.31
C GLU A 101 9.77 -21.51 -11.93
N PHE A 102 10.78 -21.64 -12.79
CA PHE A 102 11.91 -22.51 -12.52
C PHE A 102 13.22 -21.86 -12.98
N ALA A 103 14.27 -21.94 -12.16
CA ALA A 103 15.58 -21.38 -12.49
C ALA A 103 16.74 -22.21 -11.92
N TYR A 104 17.89 -22.11 -12.61
CA TYR A 104 19.14 -22.64 -12.10
C TYR A 104 20.35 -21.81 -12.55
N ILE A 105 21.39 -21.85 -11.75
CA ILE A 105 22.74 -21.39 -12.08
C ILE A 105 23.51 -22.56 -12.67
N GLU A 106 24.17 -22.39 -13.81
CA GLU A 106 25.02 -23.39 -14.43
C GLU A 106 26.47 -22.89 -14.48
N THR A 107 27.36 -23.56 -13.76
CA THR A 107 28.78 -23.21 -13.65
C THR A 107 29.63 -23.76 -14.77
N THR A 108 29.37 -25.01 -15.15
CA THR A 108 29.92 -25.71 -16.30
C THR A 108 28.80 -26.55 -16.93
N PRO A 109 28.89 -26.94 -18.23
CA PRO A 109 27.85 -27.71 -18.89
C PRO A 109 27.37 -28.91 -18.06
N GLY A 110 26.09 -28.90 -17.66
CA GLY A 110 25.46 -29.98 -16.89
C GLY A 110 25.65 -29.88 -15.35
N VAL A 111 26.43 -28.93 -14.83
CA VAL A 111 26.56 -28.69 -13.38
C VAL A 111 25.69 -27.51 -12.97
N THR A 112 24.52 -27.84 -12.41
CA THR A 112 23.47 -26.88 -12.12
C THR A 112 23.12 -26.82 -10.63
N THR A 113 22.72 -25.62 -10.15
CA THR A 113 22.15 -25.41 -8.81
C THR A 113 20.84 -24.64 -8.97
N THR A 114 19.73 -25.26 -8.55
CA THR A 114 18.41 -24.62 -8.57
C THR A 114 18.35 -23.48 -7.58
N VAL A 115 17.70 -22.38 -7.97
CA VAL A 115 17.47 -21.20 -7.12
C VAL A 115 16.03 -20.74 -7.24
N PRO A 116 15.38 -20.29 -6.15
CA PRO A 116 14.03 -19.75 -6.19
C PRO A 116 13.99 -18.41 -6.94
N ILE A 117 13.03 -18.29 -7.84
CA ILE A 117 12.69 -17.04 -8.52
C ILE A 117 11.19 -16.84 -8.56
N THR A 118 10.76 -15.60 -8.82
CA THR A 118 9.36 -15.27 -9.16
C THR A 118 9.31 -14.21 -10.25
N ALA A 119 8.39 -14.34 -11.20
CA ALA A 119 8.20 -13.32 -12.24
C ALA A 119 7.82 -11.96 -11.63
N LEU A 120 8.37 -10.88 -12.16
CA LEU A 120 7.95 -9.54 -11.79
C LEU A 120 6.60 -9.21 -12.41
N GLY A 121 5.78 -8.44 -11.68
CA GLY A 121 4.43 -8.08 -12.10
C GLY A 121 4.43 -7.22 -13.37
N GLY A 122 3.71 -7.68 -14.39
CA GLY A 122 3.69 -7.08 -15.73
C GLY A 122 4.70 -7.69 -16.70
N SER A 123 5.64 -8.54 -16.24
CA SER A 123 6.62 -9.20 -17.08
C SER A 123 5.98 -10.11 -18.12
N ILE A 124 6.67 -10.32 -19.25
CA ILE A 124 6.29 -11.29 -20.30
C ILE A 124 6.88 -12.68 -20.01
N ALA A 125 6.33 -13.71 -20.65
CA ALA A 125 6.86 -15.07 -20.60
C ALA A 125 8.25 -15.19 -21.27
N THR A 126 9.01 -16.20 -20.86
CA THR A 126 10.14 -16.74 -21.66
C THR A 126 9.60 -17.54 -22.85
N SER A 127 10.49 -18.02 -23.74
CA SER A 127 10.12 -19.04 -24.70
C SER A 127 9.62 -20.32 -23.99
N SER A 128 8.94 -21.21 -24.72
CA SER A 128 8.49 -22.50 -24.16
C SER A 128 9.64 -23.38 -23.64
N MET A 129 10.84 -23.17 -24.15
CA MET A 129 12.07 -23.86 -23.72
C MET A 129 12.79 -23.13 -22.56
N GLY A 130 12.26 -21.99 -22.09
CA GLY A 130 12.94 -21.11 -21.15
C GLY A 130 13.96 -20.20 -21.84
N LEU A 131 14.74 -19.49 -21.03
CA LEU A 131 15.81 -18.60 -21.44
C LEU A 131 17.10 -18.98 -20.73
N LYS A 132 18.19 -19.21 -21.48
CA LYS A 132 19.53 -19.50 -20.95
C LYS A 132 20.55 -18.58 -21.60
N ALA A 133 21.29 -17.83 -20.79
CA ALA A 133 22.37 -16.94 -21.28
C ALA A 133 23.43 -16.70 -20.20
N GLY A 134 24.57 -16.15 -20.63
CA GLY A 134 25.57 -15.61 -19.70
C GLY A 134 25.05 -14.42 -18.94
N VAL A 135 25.58 -14.17 -17.75
CA VAL A 135 25.07 -13.14 -16.82
C VAL A 135 26.05 -11.98 -16.71
N VAL A 136 25.50 -10.76 -16.65
CA VAL A 136 26.24 -9.55 -16.26
C VAL A 136 25.59 -9.00 -15.01
N GLU A 137 26.36 -8.95 -13.91
CA GLU A 137 25.92 -8.35 -12.65
C GLU A 137 26.17 -6.85 -12.66
N VAL A 138 25.17 -6.07 -12.22
CA VAL A 138 25.22 -4.62 -12.05
C VAL A 138 24.57 -4.22 -10.72
N LYS A 139 24.99 -3.07 -10.16
CA LYS A 139 24.46 -2.53 -8.90
C LYS A 139 23.53 -1.33 -9.12
N SER A 140 23.47 -0.77 -10.32
CA SER A 140 22.62 0.37 -10.63
C SER A 140 22.30 0.47 -12.11
N LEU A 141 21.32 1.32 -12.45
CA LEU A 141 21.03 1.68 -13.84
C LEU A 141 22.20 2.43 -14.48
N ASP A 142 22.89 3.29 -13.72
CA ASP A 142 24.07 4.03 -14.20
C ASP A 142 25.22 3.09 -14.55
N GLU A 143 25.46 2.04 -13.75
CA GLU A 143 26.48 1.03 -14.06
C GLU A 143 26.13 0.25 -15.35
N LEU A 144 24.85 -0.06 -15.56
CA LEU A 144 24.37 -0.66 -16.81
C LEU A 144 24.69 0.23 -18.02
N GLU A 145 24.41 1.53 -17.93
CA GLU A 145 24.69 2.50 -18.99
C GLU A 145 26.19 2.60 -19.29
N GLN A 146 27.04 2.61 -18.26
CA GLN A 146 28.50 2.64 -18.41
C GLN A 146 29.04 1.39 -19.12
N LEU A 147 28.47 0.22 -18.85
CA LEU A 147 28.84 -1.03 -19.54
C LEU A 147 28.42 -1.03 -21.01
N GLY A 148 27.30 -0.44 -21.32
CA GLY A 148 26.76 -0.28 -22.67
C GLY A 148 26.51 -1.57 -23.42
N ARG A 149 26.03 -1.45 -24.66
CA ARG A 149 25.58 -2.56 -25.50
C ARG A 149 26.65 -3.67 -25.67
N ALA A 150 27.92 -3.31 -25.83
CA ALA A 150 29.01 -4.26 -26.07
C ALA A 150 29.17 -5.32 -24.96
N ARG A 151 28.81 -4.98 -23.73
CA ARG A 151 28.89 -5.90 -22.57
C ARG A 151 27.55 -6.57 -22.25
N ILE A 152 26.44 -6.00 -22.67
CA ILE A 152 25.07 -6.39 -22.27
C ILE A 152 24.37 -7.23 -23.34
N GLU A 153 24.63 -6.98 -24.63
CA GLU A 153 23.91 -7.65 -25.71
C GLU A 153 23.97 -9.19 -25.61
N GLY A 154 22.82 -9.83 -25.69
CA GLY A 154 22.66 -11.29 -25.58
C GLY A 154 22.88 -11.86 -24.17
N LYS A 155 22.96 -11.04 -23.13
CA LYS A 155 23.14 -11.45 -21.74
C LYS A 155 21.86 -11.29 -20.93
N ILE A 156 21.79 -12.00 -19.80
CA ILE A 156 20.87 -11.71 -18.70
C ILE A 156 21.55 -10.66 -17.81
N VAL A 157 20.85 -9.55 -17.55
CA VAL A 157 21.31 -8.55 -16.58
C VAL A 157 20.82 -8.95 -15.20
N PHE A 158 21.76 -9.05 -14.26
CA PHE A 158 21.47 -9.32 -12.87
C PHE A 158 21.66 -8.04 -12.05
N TYR A 159 20.56 -7.40 -11.66
CA TYR A 159 20.57 -6.27 -10.74
C TYR A 159 20.68 -6.77 -9.31
N ASN A 160 21.81 -6.45 -8.65
CA ASN A 160 22.15 -6.97 -7.32
C ASN A 160 22.48 -5.86 -6.33
N ARG A 161 21.70 -4.78 -6.27
CA ARG A 161 21.76 -3.77 -5.21
C ARG A 161 20.82 -4.20 -4.07
N PRO A 162 21.36 -4.52 -2.87
CA PRO A 162 20.52 -4.84 -1.72
C PRO A 162 19.83 -3.58 -1.18
N MET A 163 18.79 -3.76 -0.35
CA MET A 163 18.34 -2.72 0.57
C MET A 163 19.50 -2.30 1.49
N GLU A 164 19.60 -1.00 1.79
CA GLU A 164 20.70 -0.47 2.64
C GLU A 164 20.50 -0.90 4.11
N PRO A 165 21.34 -1.81 4.65
CA PRO A 165 21.10 -2.42 5.95
C PRO A 165 21.35 -1.50 7.14
N THR A 166 21.98 -0.34 6.93
CA THR A 166 22.25 0.62 8.00
C THR A 166 21.08 1.58 8.25
N LEU A 167 20.08 1.59 7.37
CA LEU A 167 18.91 2.44 7.51
C LEU A 167 17.90 1.80 8.46
N ILE A 168 17.59 2.49 9.57
CA ILE A 168 16.54 2.08 10.52
C ILE A 168 15.14 2.18 9.86
N ASN A 169 14.95 3.16 8.99
CA ASN A 169 13.73 3.28 8.19
C ASN A 169 13.81 2.28 7.01
N THR A 170 13.09 1.17 7.14
CA THR A 170 13.08 0.09 6.15
C THR A 170 12.44 0.50 4.83
N PHE A 171 11.45 1.40 4.84
CA PHE A 171 10.87 1.96 3.62
C PHE A 171 11.85 2.86 2.86
N ALA A 172 12.71 3.60 3.56
CA ALA A 172 13.79 4.35 2.91
C ALA A 172 14.83 3.42 2.29
N ALA A 173 15.14 2.29 2.95
CA ALA A 173 16.03 1.27 2.40
C ALA A 173 15.45 0.63 1.13
N TYR A 174 14.14 0.32 1.13
CA TYR A 174 13.40 -0.18 -0.03
C TYR A 174 13.39 0.85 -1.18
N GLY A 175 13.01 2.10 -0.90
CA GLY A 175 13.01 3.18 -1.88
C GLY A 175 14.38 3.41 -2.54
N GLY A 176 15.47 3.13 -1.81
CA GLY A 176 16.84 3.22 -2.31
C GLY A 176 17.23 2.16 -3.36
N CYS A 177 16.41 1.12 -3.58
CA CYS A 177 16.74 0.05 -4.53
C CYS A 177 15.58 -0.37 -5.46
N VAL A 178 14.39 0.21 -5.32
CA VAL A 178 13.18 -0.19 -6.07
C VAL A 178 13.27 0.08 -7.58
N ASP A 179 14.06 1.07 -7.99
CA ASP A 179 14.27 1.43 -9.41
C ASP A 179 14.79 0.27 -10.25
N GLN A 180 15.68 -0.58 -9.69
CA GLN A 180 16.20 -1.77 -10.39
C GLN A 180 15.11 -2.78 -10.73
N ARG A 181 14.05 -2.89 -9.91
CA ARG A 181 12.88 -3.71 -10.20
C ARG A 181 11.96 -3.02 -11.19
N TYR A 182 11.61 -1.77 -10.92
CA TYR A 182 10.59 -1.07 -11.70
C TYR A 182 11.03 -0.77 -13.13
N SER A 183 12.26 -0.23 -13.32
CA SER A 183 12.78 0.23 -14.62
C SER A 183 13.87 -0.67 -15.22
N GLY A 184 14.35 -1.66 -14.47
CA GLY A 184 15.52 -2.46 -14.87
C GLY A 184 15.35 -3.22 -16.18
N ALA A 185 14.18 -3.77 -16.45
CA ALA A 185 13.92 -4.51 -17.69
C ALA A 185 13.86 -3.59 -18.92
N GLU A 186 13.24 -2.43 -18.80
CA GLU A 186 13.24 -1.40 -19.84
C GLU A 186 14.66 -0.94 -20.17
N ALA A 187 15.43 -0.59 -19.13
CA ALA A 187 16.80 -0.11 -19.30
C ALA A 187 17.70 -1.17 -19.95
N ALA A 188 17.65 -2.41 -19.47
CA ALA A 188 18.48 -3.50 -19.99
C ALA A 188 18.14 -3.86 -21.45
N ALA A 189 16.86 -3.85 -21.83
CA ALA A 189 16.40 -4.12 -23.19
C ALA A 189 17.00 -3.13 -24.20
N LYS A 190 17.13 -1.85 -23.87
CA LYS A 190 17.74 -0.82 -24.72
C LYS A 190 19.19 -1.14 -25.11
N PHE A 191 19.89 -1.93 -24.28
CA PHE A 191 21.27 -2.38 -24.55
C PHE A 191 21.34 -3.80 -25.13
N GLY A 192 20.18 -4.41 -25.47
CA GLY A 192 20.12 -5.73 -26.11
C GLY A 192 20.24 -6.90 -25.13
N ALA A 193 19.94 -6.69 -23.85
CA ALA A 193 19.77 -7.79 -22.91
C ALA A 193 18.63 -8.72 -23.36
N VAL A 194 18.70 -10.01 -23.00
CA VAL A 194 17.67 -11.01 -23.35
C VAL A 194 16.77 -11.37 -22.17
N GLY A 195 17.10 -10.94 -20.96
CA GLY A 195 16.32 -11.12 -19.74
C GLY A 195 16.92 -10.38 -18.56
N VAL A 196 16.15 -10.25 -17.50
CA VAL A 196 16.54 -9.57 -16.26
C VAL A 196 16.26 -10.44 -15.05
N ILE A 197 17.20 -10.48 -14.13
CA ILE A 197 17.05 -11.02 -12.78
C ILE A 197 17.34 -9.91 -11.78
N VAL A 198 16.44 -9.74 -10.80
CA VAL A 198 16.56 -8.69 -9.77
C VAL A 198 16.67 -9.34 -8.40
N ARG A 199 17.65 -8.92 -7.60
CA ARG A 199 17.71 -9.30 -6.18
C ARG A 199 16.43 -8.88 -5.48
N SER A 200 15.82 -9.79 -4.72
CA SER A 200 14.64 -9.49 -3.89
C SER A 200 14.94 -8.38 -2.88
N MET A 201 13.97 -7.47 -2.73
CA MET A 201 14.08 -6.32 -1.82
C MET A 201 13.62 -6.70 -0.43
N ASN A 202 14.54 -7.32 0.30
CA ASN A 202 14.38 -7.83 1.64
C ASN A 202 15.72 -7.68 2.39
N LEU A 203 15.68 -7.36 3.69
CA LEU A 203 16.86 -7.31 4.55
C LEU A 203 17.19 -8.67 5.15
N ARG A 204 16.21 -9.59 5.17
CA ARG A 204 16.40 -10.96 5.60
C ARG A 204 17.09 -11.79 4.52
N LEU A 205 17.98 -12.69 4.94
CA LEU A 205 18.61 -13.64 4.04
C LEU A 205 17.79 -14.95 4.03
N ASP A 206 16.99 -15.15 2.98
CA ASP A 206 16.08 -16.30 2.85
C ASP A 206 15.90 -16.76 1.39
N ASP A 207 15.01 -17.73 1.19
CA ASP A 207 14.70 -18.33 -0.11
C ASP A 207 13.32 -17.89 -0.66
N PHE A 208 12.72 -16.82 -0.12
CA PHE A 208 11.50 -16.24 -0.62
C PHE A 208 11.83 -15.11 -1.65
N PRO A 209 11.60 -15.33 -2.95
CA PRO A 209 11.72 -14.24 -3.93
C PRO A 209 10.54 -13.28 -3.80
N HIS A 210 10.84 -11.97 -3.94
CA HIS A 210 9.86 -10.89 -3.82
C HIS A 210 9.52 -10.32 -5.20
N THR A 211 8.24 -10.41 -5.59
CA THR A 211 7.71 -9.82 -6.81
C THR A 211 7.54 -8.30 -6.68
N GLY A 212 6.68 -7.72 -7.45
CA GLY A 212 6.23 -6.34 -7.46
C GLY A 212 6.15 -5.79 -8.88
N ALA A 213 5.46 -4.69 -9.05
CA ALA A 213 5.27 -4.06 -10.34
C ALA A 213 6.59 -3.67 -11.01
N MET A 214 6.64 -3.89 -12.32
CA MET A 214 7.67 -3.38 -13.22
C MET A 214 7.02 -2.66 -14.42
N SER A 215 7.79 -1.81 -15.06
CA SER A 215 7.38 -1.10 -16.26
C SER A 215 8.31 -1.40 -17.43
N TYR A 216 7.73 -1.50 -18.61
CA TYR A 216 8.48 -1.49 -19.87
C TYR A 216 8.53 -0.08 -20.48
N GLY A 217 7.97 0.95 -19.82
CA GLY A 217 7.87 2.27 -20.41
C GLY A 217 7.21 2.23 -21.79
N ASP A 218 7.84 2.89 -22.75
CA ASP A 218 7.37 2.94 -24.15
C ASP A 218 7.94 1.82 -25.04
N LEU A 219 8.59 0.79 -24.47
CA LEU A 219 9.15 -0.30 -25.27
C LEU A 219 8.06 -1.06 -26.06
N PRO A 220 8.22 -1.20 -27.39
CA PRO A 220 7.37 -2.06 -28.20
C PRO A 220 7.33 -3.50 -27.70
N LEU A 221 6.23 -4.21 -27.94
CA LEU A 221 6.04 -5.58 -27.44
C LEU A 221 7.15 -6.54 -27.85
N ASP A 222 7.66 -6.42 -29.07
CA ASP A 222 8.74 -7.24 -29.64
C ASP A 222 10.13 -6.95 -29.07
N GLN A 223 10.28 -5.85 -28.33
CA GLN A 223 11.52 -5.47 -27.64
C GLN A 223 11.48 -5.76 -26.14
N ARG A 224 10.33 -6.18 -25.61
CA ARG A 224 10.20 -6.53 -24.20
C ARG A 224 10.92 -7.82 -23.89
N ILE A 225 11.57 -7.88 -22.74
CA ILE A 225 12.33 -9.04 -22.26
C ILE A 225 11.76 -9.56 -20.94
N PRO A 226 11.80 -10.88 -20.66
CA PRO A 226 11.33 -11.44 -19.40
C PRO A 226 12.17 -10.96 -18.22
N ALA A 227 11.49 -10.71 -17.09
CA ALA A 227 12.10 -10.24 -15.86
C ALA A 227 11.55 -11.00 -14.63
N ALA A 228 12.44 -11.43 -13.75
CA ALA A 228 12.11 -12.12 -12.52
C ALA A 228 12.94 -11.62 -11.33
N ALA A 229 12.41 -11.76 -10.13
CA ALA A 229 13.17 -11.61 -8.89
C ALA A 229 13.79 -12.96 -8.49
N ILE A 230 14.99 -12.92 -7.91
CA ILE A 230 15.67 -14.04 -7.27
C ILE A 230 15.71 -13.82 -5.76
N SER A 231 15.59 -14.89 -4.96
CA SER A 231 15.71 -14.80 -3.49
C SER A 231 17.03 -14.17 -3.05
N THR A 232 17.10 -13.63 -1.85
CA THR A 232 18.32 -13.00 -1.33
C THR A 232 19.48 -13.99 -1.22
N LYS A 233 19.24 -15.24 -0.78
CA LYS A 233 20.24 -16.30 -0.82
C LYS A 233 20.65 -16.69 -2.24
N GLY A 234 19.68 -16.80 -3.15
CA GLY A 234 19.96 -17.10 -4.56
C GLY A 234 20.79 -16.00 -5.21
N ALA A 235 20.54 -14.73 -4.88
CA ALA A 235 21.31 -13.59 -5.35
C ALA A 235 22.76 -13.62 -4.87
N ASP A 236 22.98 -13.91 -3.58
CA ASP A 236 24.33 -14.05 -3.02
C ASP A 236 25.08 -15.22 -3.67
N LEU A 237 24.39 -16.36 -3.87
CA LEU A 237 24.99 -17.52 -4.55
C LEU A 237 25.36 -17.18 -5.99
N LEU A 238 24.49 -16.52 -6.75
CA LEU A 238 24.75 -16.12 -8.13
C LEU A 238 25.94 -15.16 -8.22
N SER A 239 25.99 -14.14 -7.36
CA SER A 239 27.09 -13.17 -7.30
C SER A 239 28.43 -13.83 -6.95
N ALA A 240 28.45 -14.70 -5.93
CA ALA A 240 29.64 -15.46 -5.57
C ALA A 240 30.12 -16.37 -6.71
N THR A 241 29.20 -17.05 -7.40
CA THR A 241 29.51 -17.91 -8.54
C THR A 241 30.09 -17.12 -9.71
N LEU A 242 29.51 -15.96 -10.04
CA LEU A 242 30.01 -15.05 -11.09
C LEU A 242 31.40 -14.47 -10.76
N SER A 243 31.72 -14.29 -9.49
CA SER A 243 33.05 -13.83 -9.07
C SER A 243 34.14 -14.88 -9.36
N LEU A 244 33.79 -16.16 -9.20
CA LEU A 244 34.71 -17.30 -9.43
C LEU A 244 34.74 -17.73 -10.88
N ASN A 245 33.63 -17.68 -11.59
CA ASN A 245 33.51 -18.12 -12.97
C ASN A 245 32.67 -17.16 -13.83
N LYS A 246 33.34 -16.34 -14.62
CA LYS A 246 32.69 -15.36 -15.52
C LYS A 246 31.92 -16.00 -16.70
N GLN A 247 32.05 -17.31 -16.92
CA GLN A 247 31.32 -18.05 -17.94
C GLN A 247 30.01 -18.67 -17.42
N THR A 248 29.69 -18.44 -16.15
CA THR A 248 28.43 -18.87 -15.52
C THR A 248 27.24 -18.46 -16.37
N GLN A 249 26.34 -19.41 -16.59
CA GLN A 249 25.06 -19.16 -17.26
C GLN A 249 23.92 -19.23 -16.25
N PHE A 250 22.86 -18.50 -16.53
CA PHE A 250 21.61 -18.58 -15.80
C PHE A 250 20.49 -19.03 -16.73
N TYR A 251 19.70 -19.98 -16.26
CA TYR A 251 18.50 -20.43 -16.95
C TYR A 251 17.28 -20.07 -16.10
N PHE A 252 16.25 -19.56 -16.75
CA PHE A 252 14.95 -19.44 -16.12
C PHE A 252 13.80 -19.63 -17.11
N LYS A 253 12.65 -20.04 -16.56
CA LYS A 253 11.40 -20.22 -17.29
C LYS A 253 10.26 -19.63 -16.49
N GLN A 254 9.45 -18.78 -17.12
CA GLN A 254 8.22 -18.19 -16.60
C GLN A 254 7.16 -18.15 -17.70
N ASN A 255 5.87 -18.14 -17.28
CA ASN A 255 4.73 -18.28 -18.17
C ASN A 255 3.76 -17.10 -18.11
N SER A 256 4.18 -15.98 -17.55
CA SER A 256 3.34 -14.81 -17.29
C SER A 256 2.76 -14.19 -18.57
N ARG A 257 1.53 -13.67 -18.47
CA ARG A 257 0.81 -13.08 -19.60
C ARG A 257 0.04 -11.85 -19.21
N ASN A 258 0.07 -10.85 -20.08
CA ASN A 258 -0.77 -9.67 -20.02
C ASN A 258 -2.04 -9.90 -20.87
N PHE A 259 -3.18 -9.49 -20.35
CA PHE A 259 -4.49 -9.53 -21.01
C PHE A 259 -5.05 -8.11 -21.13
N PRO A 260 -6.11 -7.89 -21.92
CA PRO A 260 -6.84 -6.62 -21.89
C PRO A 260 -7.36 -6.30 -20.50
N ASP A 261 -7.48 -5.00 -20.20
CA ASP A 261 -8.05 -4.50 -18.96
C ASP A 261 -9.46 -5.07 -18.74
N VAL A 262 -9.77 -5.34 -17.47
CA VAL A 262 -11.07 -5.85 -17.03
C VAL A 262 -11.71 -4.90 -16.02
N LYS A 263 -13.02 -5.02 -15.86
CA LYS A 263 -13.77 -4.26 -14.86
C LYS A 263 -13.61 -4.91 -13.49
N SER A 264 -13.35 -4.11 -12.48
CA SER A 264 -13.38 -4.46 -11.06
C SER A 264 -14.01 -3.32 -10.26
N TYR A 265 -13.82 -3.26 -8.91
CA TYR A 265 -14.52 -2.28 -8.09
C TYR A 265 -13.69 -1.90 -6.85
N ASN A 266 -13.74 -0.61 -6.48
CA ASN A 266 -13.55 -0.20 -5.10
C ASN A 266 -14.80 -0.57 -4.29
N VAL A 267 -14.62 -1.02 -3.04
CA VAL A 267 -15.75 -1.30 -2.12
C VAL A 267 -15.86 -0.15 -1.13
N ILE A 268 -17.05 0.43 -1.00
CA ILE A 268 -17.27 1.65 -0.23
C ILE A 268 -18.40 1.46 0.76
N GLY A 269 -18.17 1.81 2.04
CA GLY A 269 -19.17 1.80 3.10
C GLY A 269 -19.16 3.11 3.90
N GLU A 270 -20.32 3.55 4.41
CA GLU A 270 -20.49 4.85 5.06
C GLU A 270 -21.31 4.79 6.35
N ILE A 271 -20.86 5.56 7.36
CA ILE A 271 -21.69 6.04 8.47
C ILE A 271 -21.92 7.53 8.21
N LYS A 272 -23.17 7.93 8.00
CA LYS A 272 -23.53 9.31 7.68
C LYS A 272 -23.33 10.26 8.88
N GLY A 273 -22.73 11.40 8.62
CA GLY A 273 -22.51 12.44 9.62
C GLY A 273 -23.81 13.03 10.17
N SER A 274 -23.80 13.32 11.47
CA SER A 274 -24.98 13.86 12.17
C SER A 274 -25.06 15.40 12.15
N LEU A 275 -23.94 16.10 11.96
CA LEU A 275 -23.87 17.56 11.93
C LEU A 275 -23.38 18.11 10.60
N TYR A 276 -22.40 17.45 10.00
CA TYR A 276 -21.74 17.84 8.76
C TYR A 276 -21.72 16.68 7.76
N PRO A 277 -22.90 16.20 7.30
CA PRO A 277 -23.00 14.98 6.48
C PRO A 277 -22.29 15.10 5.12
N ASP A 278 -22.07 16.31 4.63
CA ASP A 278 -21.41 16.59 3.36
C ASP A 278 -19.86 16.66 3.50
N GLU A 279 -19.34 16.68 4.72
CA GLU A 279 -17.91 16.58 4.98
C GLU A 279 -17.51 15.12 5.18
N ILE A 280 -16.61 14.63 4.33
CA ILE A 280 -16.23 13.22 4.26
C ILE A 280 -14.85 13.02 4.86
N MET A 281 -14.75 12.05 5.74
CA MET A 281 -13.50 11.52 6.28
C MET A 281 -13.33 10.08 5.77
N VAL A 282 -12.25 9.83 5.04
CA VAL A 282 -11.96 8.51 4.46
C VAL A 282 -11.04 7.73 5.39
N VAL A 283 -11.29 6.43 5.50
CA VAL A 283 -10.34 5.43 5.99
C VAL A 283 -10.21 4.34 4.94
N GLY A 284 -9.00 3.84 4.66
CA GLY A 284 -8.83 2.87 3.58
C GLY A 284 -7.53 2.08 3.65
N GLY A 285 -7.45 1.12 2.75
CA GLY A 285 -6.34 0.29 2.38
C GLY A 285 -6.66 -0.37 1.04
N HIS A 286 -5.69 -1.03 0.39
CA HIS A 286 -5.95 -1.64 -0.91
C HIS A 286 -6.42 -3.09 -0.79
N LEU A 287 -7.45 -3.41 -1.59
CA LEU A 287 -8.13 -4.70 -1.52
C LEU A 287 -7.38 -5.80 -2.28
N ASP A 288 -6.71 -5.44 -3.36
CA ASP A 288 -5.86 -6.38 -4.09
C ASP A 288 -4.57 -6.69 -3.31
N SER A 289 -3.89 -7.74 -3.72
CA SER A 289 -2.57 -8.13 -3.25
C SER A 289 -1.84 -8.84 -4.38
N TRP A 290 -0.53 -9.06 -4.24
CA TRP A 290 0.14 -9.99 -5.14
C TRP A 290 -0.46 -11.41 -5.03
N ASP A 291 -0.29 -12.18 -6.09
CA ASP A 291 -0.77 -13.56 -6.25
C ASP A 291 0.12 -14.61 -5.55
N LEU A 292 1.16 -14.15 -4.84
CA LEU A 292 2.00 -14.96 -3.97
C LEU A 292 1.55 -14.82 -2.52
N GLY A 293 1.61 -15.90 -1.76
CA GLY A 293 1.16 -15.85 -0.36
C GLY A 293 -0.34 -15.62 -0.22
N ASP A 294 -0.73 -15.10 0.94
CA ASP A 294 -2.13 -14.83 1.30
C ASP A 294 -2.49 -13.34 1.19
N GLY A 295 -1.51 -12.45 0.97
CA GLY A 295 -1.70 -11.00 0.99
C GLY A 295 -2.23 -10.53 2.33
N SER A 296 -1.66 -11.04 3.43
CA SER A 296 -2.18 -10.82 4.79
C SER A 296 -1.69 -9.51 5.39
N HIS A 297 -0.39 -9.20 5.21
CA HIS A 297 0.18 -7.92 5.62
C HIS A 297 -0.01 -6.85 4.54
N ASP A 298 0.08 -7.24 3.27
CA ASP A 298 0.07 -6.37 2.09
C ASP A 298 -1.13 -6.71 1.16
N ASP A 299 -2.31 -6.07 1.26
CA ASP A 299 -2.73 -5.17 2.33
C ASP A 299 -4.02 -5.66 3.03
N GLY A 300 -4.16 -6.98 3.20
CA GLY A 300 -5.28 -7.54 3.98
C GLY A 300 -5.42 -6.88 5.35
N ALA A 301 -4.29 -6.57 6.00
CA ALA A 301 -4.27 -5.93 7.31
C ALA A 301 -4.90 -4.53 7.27
N GLY A 302 -4.53 -3.68 6.34
CA GLY A 302 -5.09 -2.34 6.21
C GLY A 302 -6.56 -2.35 5.81
N VAL A 303 -6.96 -3.27 4.92
CA VAL A 303 -8.36 -3.50 4.56
C VAL A 303 -9.21 -3.75 5.80
N VAL A 304 -8.86 -4.75 6.60
CA VAL A 304 -9.70 -5.15 7.75
C VAL A 304 -9.61 -4.15 8.91
N GLN A 305 -8.47 -3.49 9.09
CA GLN A 305 -8.34 -2.38 10.07
C GLN A 305 -9.27 -1.23 9.69
N SER A 306 -9.31 -0.85 8.43
CA SER A 306 -10.18 0.22 7.91
C SER A 306 -11.67 -0.13 8.04
N MET A 307 -12.06 -1.38 7.76
CA MET A 307 -13.42 -1.86 8.00
C MET A 307 -13.79 -1.83 9.48
N ASP A 308 -12.87 -2.24 10.36
CA ASP A 308 -13.12 -2.31 11.80
C ASP A 308 -13.20 -0.92 12.46
N VAL A 309 -12.64 0.14 11.85
CA VAL A 309 -12.91 1.52 12.29
C VAL A 309 -14.42 1.79 12.36
N LEU A 310 -15.18 1.44 11.33
CA LEU A 310 -16.63 1.66 11.30
C LEU A 310 -17.36 0.76 12.31
N SER A 311 -16.91 -0.49 12.43
CA SER A 311 -17.43 -1.44 13.40
C SER A 311 -17.22 -0.96 14.83
N LEU A 312 -16.00 -0.53 15.18
CA LEU A 312 -15.64 -0.05 16.51
C LEU A 312 -16.38 1.23 16.88
N LEU A 313 -16.52 2.21 15.97
CA LEU A 313 -17.32 3.41 16.21
C LEU A 313 -18.77 3.07 16.57
N LYS A 314 -19.38 2.08 15.86
CA LYS A 314 -20.74 1.60 16.19
C LYS A 314 -20.77 0.89 17.54
N GLN A 315 -19.82 0.01 17.83
CA GLN A 315 -19.77 -0.77 19.07
C GLN A 315 -19.62 0.13 20.31
N VAL A 316 -18.81 1.20 20.23
CA VAL A 316 -18.68 2.16 21.34
C VAL A 316 -19.82 3.18 21.39
N GLY A 317 -20.81 3.10 20.49
CA GLY A 317 -21.96 3.99 20.43
C GLY A 317 -21.60 5.43 20.00
N TYR A 318 -20.48 5.60 19.31
CA TYR A 318 -20.09 6.91 18.79
C TYR A 318 -20.93 7.28 17.56
N ARG A 319 -21.51 8.48 17.58
CA ARG A 319 -22.24 9.04 16.46
C ARG A 319 -21.41 10.12 15.79
N PRO A 320 -20.81 9.85 14.61
CA PRO A 320 -19.95 10.80 13.94
C PRO A 320 -20.65 12.11 13.60
N LYS A 321 -19.91 13.22 13.68
CA LYS A 321 -20.36 14.54 13.21
C LYS A 321 -20.30 14.65 11.71
N ARG A 322 -19.24 14.10 11.11
CA ARG A 322 -18.97 14.02 9.67
C ARG A 322 -19.22 12.60 9.15
N THR A 323 -19.41 12.48 7.87
CA THR A 323 -19.52 11.15 7.23
C THR A 323 -18.17 10.45 7.29
N ILE A 324 -18.14 9.25 7.92
CA ILE A 324 -16.97 8.38 7.92
C ILE A 324 -17.18 7.34 6.82
N ARG A 325 -16.27 7.31 5.88
CA ARG A 325 -16.32 6.43 4.69
C ARG A 325 -15.12 5.50 4.70
N VAL A 326 -15.37 4.18 4.67
CA VAL A 326 -14.33 3.21 4.33
C VAL A 326 -14.27 3.06 2.82
N VAL A 327 -13.06 3.05 2.27
CA VAL A 327 -12.78 2.76 0.85
C VAL A 327 -11.73 1.68 0.79
N LEU A 328 -12.10 0.53 0.21
CA LEU A 328 -11.16 -0.55 -0.07
C LEU A 328 -10.78 -0.42 -1.54
N PHE A 329 -9.59 0.08 -1.78
CA PHE A 329 -9.12 0.46 -3.11
C PHE A 329 -8.69 -0.77 -3.90
N MET A 330 -9.02 -0.80 -5.19
CA MET A 330 -8.64 -1.89 -6.08
C MET A 330 -7.51 -1.46 -7.00
N ASN A 331 -6.48 -2.30 -7.14
CA ASN A 331 -5.37 -2.10 -8.05
C ASN A 331 -4.32 -1.10 -7.56
N GLU A 332 -3.94 -1.13 -6.31
CA GLU A 332 -2.74 -0.44 -5.82
C GLU A 332 -1.49 -1.08 -6.42
N GLU A 333 -1.33 -2.38 -6.27
CA GLU A 333 -0.15 -3.20 -6.53
C GLU A 333 0.48 -3.00 -7.92
N ASN A 334 -0.34 -2.78 -8.93
CA ASN A 334 0.15 -2.65 -10.30
C ASN A 334 -0.55 -1.56 -11.11
N GLY A 335 -1.02 -0.48 -10.47
CA GLY A 335 -1.63 0.60 -11.25
C GLY A 335 -2.19 1.82 -10.54
N LEU A 336 -2.49 1.75 -9.24
CA LEU A 336 -3.16 2.83 -8.48
C LEU A 336 -4.50 3.29 -9.09
N ARG A 337 -5.17 2.43 -9.87
CA ARG A 337 -6.35 2.86 -10.64
C ARG A 337 -7.56 3.08 -9.72
N GLY A 338 -7.67 2.33 -8.62
CA GLY A 338 -8.74 2.49 -7.64
C GLY A 338 -8.70 3.86 -6.96
N GLY A 339 -7.55 4.23 -6.42
CA GLY A 339 -7.35 5.53 -5.77
C GLY A 339 -7.54 6.70 -6.75
N ASN A 340 -6.99 6.58 -7.97
CA ASN A 340 -7.17 7.59 -9.02
C ASN A 340 -8.64 7.75 -9.45
N GLU A 341 -9.37 6.65 -9.65
CA GLU A 341 -10.78 6.68 -10.03
C GLU A 341 -11.65 7.23 -8.90
N TYR A 342 -11.36 6.86 -7.65
CA TYR A 342 -12.05 7.40 -6.49
C TYR A 342 -11.92 8.93 -6.43
N ALA A 343 -10.69 9.45 -6.53
CA ALA A 343 -10.44 10.89 -6.52
C ALA A 343 -11.07 11.61 -7.71
N ARG A 344 -11.05 11.02 -8.91
CA ARG A 344 -11.68 11.56 -10.13
C ARG A 344 -13.19 11.70 -9.96
N VAL A 345 -13.86 10.67 -9.44
CA VAL A 345 -15.32 10.67 -9.21
C VAL A 345 -15.67 11.69 -8.12
N ALA A 346 -14.94 11.68 -7.00
CA ALA A 346 -15.13 12.63 -5.92
C ALA A 346 -15.06 14.09 -6.38
N LEU A 347 -14.07 14.41 -7.23
CA LEU A 347 -13.95 15.75 -7.82
C LEU A 347 -15.12 16.07 -8.76
N ALA A 348 -15.52 15.11 -9.60
CA ALA A 348 -16.61 15.31 -10.58
C ALA A 348 -17.97 15.50 -9.88
N GLU A 349 -18.19 14.83 -8.75
CA GLU A 349 -19.43 14.96 -7.95
C GLU A 349 -19.38 16.13 -6.96
N GLY A 350 -18.26 16.82 -6.84
CA GLY A 350 -18.07 17.95 -5.93
C GLY A 350 -18.07 17.54 -4.46
N GLU A 351 -17.66 16.30 -4.16
CA GLU A 351 -17.57 15.80 -2.78
C GLU A 351 -16.51 16.57 -1.98
N LYS A 352 -16.82 16.88 -0.73
CA LYS A 352 -15.94 17.62 0.18
C LYS A 352 -15.20 16.66 1.12
N HIS A 353 -14.02 16.24 0.72
CA HIS A 353 -13.12 15.48 1.61
C HIS A 353 -12.34 16.43 2.53
N VAL A 354 -12.30 16.10 3.81
CA VAL A 354 -11.63 16.92 4.84
C VAL A 354 -10.47 16.19 5.52
N PHE A 355 -10.50 14.86 5.49
CA PHE A 355 -9.47 14.00 6.06
C PHE A 355 -9.45 12.65 5.32
N ALA A 356 -8.27 12.06 5.15
CA ALA A 356 -8.15 10.67 4.73
C ALA A 356 -7.00 9.99 5.48
N LEU A 357 -7.23 8.73 5.87
CA LEU A 357 -6.28 7.88 6.60
C LEU A 357 -6.15 6.55 5.87
N GLU A 358 -4.91 6.14 5.58
CA GLU A 358 -4.60 4.86 4.96
C GLU A 358 -3.76 3.99 5.89
N SER A 359 -4.01 2.68 5.84
CA SER A 359 -3.15 1.66 6.44
C SER A 359 -2.65 0.76 5.32
N ASP A 360 -1.35 0.83 5.05
CA ASP A 360 -0.64 0.04 4.03
C ASP A 360 0.83 -0.09 4.46
N SER A 361 1.05 -0.78 5.57
CA SER A 361 2.39 -1.06 6.11
C SER A 361 2.39 -2.32 6.98
N GLY A 362 1.38 -3.17 6.80
CA GLY A 362 1.19 -4.43 7.49
C GLY A 362 0.52 -4.35 8.87
N GLY A 363 0.09 -5.51 9.35
CA GLY A 363 -0.63 -5.66 10.63
C GLY A 363 0.28 -5.75 11.85
N PHE A 364 1.40 -5.02 11.87
CA PHE A 364 2.34 -4.98 13.01
C PHE A 364 1.92 -3.98 14.08
N THR A 365 2.62 -4.01 15.24
CA THR A 365 2.33 -3.12 16.36
C THR A 365 2.31 -1.65 15.91
N PRO A 366 1.19 -0.92 16.05
CA PRO A 366 1.11 0.50 15.70
C PRO A 366 2.07 1.33 16.55
N ARG A 367 2.75 2.30 15.92
CA ARG A 367 3.67 3.23 16.60
C ARG A 367 3.19 4.68 16.54
N GLY A 368 2.28 4.99 15.64
CA GLY A 368 1.76 6.34 15.45
C GLY A 368 1.28 6.59 14.03
N PHE A 369 1.42 7.83 13.57
CA PHE A 369 0.91 8.26 12.28
C PHE A 369 1.84 9.26 11.61
N SER A 370 1.90 9.21 10.28
CA SER A 370 2.43 10.30 9.46
C SER A 370 1.30 11.18 8.93
N PHE A 371 1.59 12.47 8.72
CA PHE A 371 0.60 13.44 8.24
C PHE A 371 1.17 14.26 7.09
N ASP A 372 0.47 14.32 5.96
CA ASP A 372 0.71 15.24 4.86
C ASP A 372 -0.23 16.44 5.02
N THR A 373 0.29 17.48 5.63
CA THR A 373 -0.41 18.73 5.89
C THR A 373 0.59 19.85 6.15
N ASP A 374 0.12 21.10 6.30
CA ASP A 374 0.97 22.21 6.69
C ASP A 374 1.44 22.11 8.15
N LYS A 375 2.54 22.80 8.46
CA LYS A 375 3.18 22.73 9.78
C LYS A 375 2.26 23.22 10.92
N ALA A 376 1.44 24.24 10.69
CA ALA A 376 0.58 24.80 11.74
C ALA A 376 -0.54 23.82 12.10
N THR A 377 -1.18 23.22 11.09
CA THR A 377 -2.15 22.14 11.25
C THR A 377 -1.53 20.93 11.94
N PHE A 378 -0.31 20.54 11.54
CA PHE A 378 0.39 19.42 12.17
C PHE A 378 0.64 19.65 13.67
N GLU A 379 1.09 20.83 14.09
CA GLU A 379 1.33 21.11 15.54
C GLU A 379 0.04 20.99 16.37
N GLN A 380 -1.12 21.33 15.80
CA GLN A 380 -2.41 21.10 16.47
C GLN A 380 -2.68 19.60 16.62
N ILE A 381 -2.53 18.82 15.55
CA ILE A 381 -2.73 17.36 15.58
C ILE A 381 -1.74 16.71 16.55
N LYS A 382 -0.48 17.13 16.53
CA LYS A 382 0.58 16.60 17.39
C LYS A 382 0.28 16.79 18.87
N SER A 383 -0.45 17.84 19.25
CA SER A 383 -0.86 18.04 20.63
C SER A 383 -1.72 16.91 21.21
N TRP A 384 -2.35 16.10 20.33
CA TRP A 384 -3.18 14.95 20.71
C TRP A 384 -2.36 13.67 20.99
N SER A 385 -1.08 13.63 20.68
CA SER A 385 -0.23 12.43 20.82
C SER A 385 -0.24 11.88 22.27
N ASN A 386 -0.42 12.74 23.29
CA ASN A 386 -0.52 12.32 24.68
C ASN A 386 -1.68 11.33 24.94
N TYR A 387 -2.77 11.39 24.17
CA TYR A 387 -3.88 10.44 24.29
C TYR A 387 -3.52 9.06 23.76
N PHE A 388 -2.51 8.97 22.87
CA PHE A 388 -2.01 7.75 22.26
C PHE A 388 -0.81 7.15 23.00
N TYR A 389 -0.16 7.94 23.88
CA TYR A 389 0.99 7.49 24.68
C TYR A 389 0.72 6.22 25.51
N PRO A 390 -0.43 6.04 26.20
CA PRO A 390 -0.72 4.81 26.94
C PRO A 390 -0.78 3.54 26.08
N TYR A 391 -0.92 3.71 24.75
CA TYR A 391 -1.05 2.64 23.77
C TYR A 391 0.19 2.51 22.87
N LEU A 392 1.27 3.26 23.17
CA LEU A 392 2.54 3.28 22.43
C LEU A 392 2.39 3.63 20.93
N SER A 393 1.35 4.42 20.60
CA SER A 393 1.02 4.87 19.23
C SER A 393 1.12 6.40 19.10
N ASP A 394 2.00 7.01 19.87
CA ASP A 394 2.13 8.47 20.04
C ASP A 394 3.18 9.13 19.13
N ARG A 395 3.80 8.38 18.20
CA ARG A 395 4.75 8.92 17.23
C ARG A 395 4.00 9.60 16.09
N PHE A 396 3.78 10.92 16.24
CA PHE A 396 3.19 11.75 15.19
C PHE A 396 4.29 12.50 14.46
N GLU A 397 4.33 12.36 13.12
CA GLU A 397 5.37 12.95 12.27
C GLU A 397 4.80 13.55 10.98
N LEU A 398 5.47 14.55 10.42
CA LEU A 398 5.17 15.00 9.05
C LEU A 398 5.68 13.94 8.06
N GLY A 399 4.87 13.60 7.05
CA GLY A 399 5.21 12.58 6.07
C GLY A 399 4.09 12.37 5.05
N GLY A 400 4.14 11.27 4.30
CA GLY A 400 3.09 10.88 3.36
C GLY A 400 1.87 10.27 4.07
N GLY A 401 0.69 10.36 3.46
CA GLY A 401 -0.54 9.73 3.95
C GLY A 401 -0.68 8.27 3.50
N GLY A 402 -0.39 7.98 2.23
CA GLY A 402 -0.56 6.68 1.59
C GLY A 402 -0.69 6.84 0.08
N ALA A 403 -0.61 5.73 -0.65
CA ALA A 403 -0.61 5.73 -2.11
C ALA A 403 -2.01 5.96 -2.68
N ASP A 404 -3.03 5.25 -2.15
CA ASP A 404 -4.39 5.29 -2.68
C ASP A 404 -5.14 6.57 -2.35
N ILE A 405 -4.87 7.19 -1.19
CA ILE A 405 -5.47 8.47 -0.81
C ILE A 405 -4.69 9.67 -1.36
N GLY A 406 -3.47 9.46 -1.84
CA GLY A 406 -2.62 10.50 -2.45
C GLY A 406 -3.31 11.31 -3.55
N PRO A 407 -4.07 10.71 -4.47
CA PRO A 407 -4.82 11.43 -5.51
C PRO A 407 -5.86 12.43 -4.99
N LEU A 408 -6.29 12.34 -3.74
CA LEU A 408 -7.18 13.33 -3.09
C LEU A 408 -6.46 14.63 -2.67
N LYS A 409 -5.13 14.65 -2.62
CA LYS A 409 -4.33 15.81 -2.16
C LYS A 409 -4.71 17.15 -2.81
N PRO A 410 -5.05 17.23 -4.12
CA PRO A 410 -5.47 18.48 -4.76
C PRO A 410 -6.72 19.12 -4.13
N GLN A 411 -7.56 18.37 -3.40
CA GLN A 411 -8.71 18.92 -2.66
C GLN A 411 -8.29 19.65 -1.39
N GLY A 412 -7.01 19.61 -1.01
CA GLY A 412 -6.48 20.35 0.11
C GLY A 412 -6.84 19.76 1.50
N LEU A 413 -7.24 18.50 1.59
CA LEU A 413 -7.52 17.82 2.86
C LEU A 413 -6.23 17.44 3.63
N ILE A 414 -6.39 16.94 4.85
CA ILE A 414 -5.31 16.36 5.64
C ILE A 414 -5.22 14.88 5.26
N LEU A 415 -4.04 14.42 4.81
CA LEU A 415 -3.78 13.00 4.60
C LEU A 415 -2.98 12.43 5.77
N ALA A 416 -3.28 11.20 6.17
CA ALA A 416 -2.57 10.50 7.23
C ALA A 416 -2.31 9.04 6.85
N GLY A 417 -1.21 8.49 7.35
CA GLY A 417 -0.88 7.06 7.21
C GLY A 417 -0.63 6.44 8.58
N LEU A 418 -1.19 5.24 8.83
CA LEU A 418 -0.84 4.46 10.02
C LEU A 418 0.64 4.04 9.90
N LYS A 419 1.40 4.19 10.99
CA LYS A 419 2.81 3.78 11.06
C LYS A 419 2.98 2.67 12.09
N PRO A 420 2.98 1.41 11.67
CA PRO A 420 3.37 0.30 12.52
C PRO A 420 4.90 0.17 12.63
N ASP A 421 5.35 -0.79 13.43
CA ASP A 421 6.73 -1.22 13.47
C ASP A 421 7.10 -1.93 12.15
N SER A 422 7.88 -1.29 11.31
CA SER A 422 8.17 -1.74 9.95
C SER A 422 9.37 -2.70 9.84
N GLN A 423 10.01 -3.08 10.97
CA GLN A 423 11.28 -3.82 10.91
C GLN A 423 11.14 -5.21 10.26
N ARG A 424 9.94 -5.80 10.29
CA ARG A 424 9.64 -7.12 9.70
C ARG A 424 8.79 -7.04 8.43
N TYR A 425 8.32 -5.86 8.01
CA TYR A 425 7.40 -5.73 6.88
C TYR A 425 7.99 -6.32 5.60
N PHE A 426 9.23 -5.97 5.28
CA PHE A 426 9.90 -6.47 4.08
C PHE A 426 10.35 -7.94 4.15
N ASP A 427 10.21 -8.62 5.29
CA ASP A 427 10.35 -10.08 5.36
C ASP A 427 9.17 -10.81 4.69
N HIS A 428 8.04 -10.11 4.51
CA HIS A 428 6.76 -10.63 4.00
C HIS A 428 6.33 -9.99 2.68
N HIS A 429 6.45 -8.67 2.57
CA HIS A 429 6.03 -7.83 1.47
C HIS A 429 6.35 -8.43 0.09
N HIS A 430 5.32 -8.62 -0.75
CA HIS A 430 5.42 -9.10 -2.13
C HIS A 430 6.00 -10.51 -2.29
N SER A 431 5.87 -11.39 -1.30
CA SER A 431 6.43 -12.75 -1.36
C SER A 431 5.44 -13.82 -0.90
N ASP A 432 5.77 -15.09 -1.18
CA ASP A 432 5.02 -16.24 -0.66
C ASP A 432 5.09 -16.37 0.88
N ASN A 433 5.90 -15.53 1.54
CA ASN A 433 6.00 -15.45 2.99
C ASN A 433 4.97 -14.49 3.62
N ASP A 434 4.16 -13.79 2.81
CA ASP A 434 3.03 -12.98 3.32
C ASP A 434 1.83 -13.88 3.61
N ARG A 435 1.85 -14.49 4.80
CA ARG A 435 0.91 -15.50 5.25
C ARG A 435 0.16 -15.07 6.49
N PHE A 436 -1.07 -15.56 6.65
CA PHE A 436 -1.92 -15.28 7.80
C PHE A 436 -1.28 -15.64 9.15
N GLU A 437 -0.54 -16.75 9.22
CA GLU A 437 0.16 -17.18 10.45
C GLU A 437 1.23 -16.20 10.95
N HIS A 438 1.65 -15.24 10.11
CA HIS A 438 2.61 -14.20 10.49
C HIS A 438 1.93 -12.96 11.08
N VAL A 439 0.59 -12.85 10.99
CA VAL A 439 -0.16 -11.73 11.55
C VAL A 439 -0.53 -12.01 13.00
N ASN A 440 -0.08 -11.16 13.90
CA ASN A 440 -0.46 -11.25 15.31
C ASN A 440 -1.81 -10.56 15.53
N LYS A 441 -2.80 -11.34 16.03
CA LYS A 441 -4.16 -10.82 16.29
C LYS A 441 -4.14 -9.54 17.10
N ARG A 442 -3.38 -9.50 18.19
CA ARG A 442 -3.36 -8.35 19.10
C ARG A 442 -2.76 -7.11 18.44
N GLU A 443 -1.70 -7.27 17.65
CA GLU A 443 -1.07 -6.16 16.92
C GLU A 443 -2.03 -5.58 15.87
N LEU A 444 -2.72 -6.44 15.13
CA LEU A 444 -3.72 -6.05 14.14
C LEU A 444 -4.88 -5.26 14.75
N GLU A 445 -5.45 -5.76 15.86
CA GLU A 445 -6.56 -5.09 16.58
C GLU A 445 -6.11 -3.76 17.20
N LEU A 446 -4.87 -3.65 17.68
CA LEU A 446 -4.30 -2.38 18.13
C LEU A 446 -4.18 -1.36 16.98
N GLY A 447 -3.88 -1.80 15.77
CA GLY A 447 -3.88 -0.95 14.57
C GLY A 447 -5.25 -0.36 14.30
N ALA A 448 -6.29 -1.20 14.26
CA ALA A 448 -7.69 -0.78 14.09
C ALA A 448 -8.13 0.21 15.20
N ALA A 449 -7.75 -0.07 16.46
CA ALA A 449 -8.03 0.81 17.58
C ALA A 449 -7.37 2.19 17.44
N ALA A 450 -6.08 2.22 17.06
CA ALA A 450 -5.34 3.45 16.85
C ALA A 450 -5.96 4.30 15.73
N MET A 451 -6.30 3.69 14.60
CA MET A 451 -7.01 4.36 13.49
C MET A 451 -8.35 4.92 13.94
N THR A 452 -9.16 4.13 14.66
CA THR A 452 -10.47 4.55 15.18
C THR A 452 -10.33 5.73 16.15
N ALA A 453 -9.34 5.70 17.03
CA ALA A 453 -9.05 6.79 17.96
C ALA A 453 -8.64 8.08 17.23
N LEU A 454 -7.82 7.97 16.17
CA LEU A 454 -7.46 9.13 15.36
C LEU A 454 -8.68 9.71 14.63
N VAL A 455 -9.51 8.86 14.01
CA VAL A 455 -10.76 9.28 13.36
C VAL A 455 -11.69 9.99 14.36
N TYR A 456 -11.83 9.46 15.58
CA TYR A 456 -12.59 10.10 16.65
C TYR A 456 -12.05 11.51 16.99
N MET A 457 -10.73 11.65 17.14
CA MET A 457 -10.12 12.95 17.43
C MET A 457 -10.30 13.93 16.26
N MET A 458 -10.07 13.47 15.03
CA MET A 458 -10.28 14.26 13.81
C MET A 458 -11.73 14.73 13.67
N ASP A 459 -12.71 13.86 13.88
CA ASP A 459 -14.13 14.23 13.77
C ASP A 459 -14.55 15.25 14.83
N ASN A 460 -13.95 15.21 16.04
CA ASN A 460 -14.26 16.15 17.10
C ASN A 460 -13.52 17.48 16.99
N TYR A 461 -12.29 17.47 16.53
CA TYR A 461 -11.34 18.59 16.66
C TYR A 461 -10.62 18.92 15.34
N LEU A 462 -11.24 18.59 14.18
CA LEU A 462 -10.61 18.82 12.86
C LEU A 462 -10.00 20.24 12.82
N PRO A 463 -8.67 20.36 12.60
CA PRO A 463 -8.03 21.65 12.50
C PRO A 463 -8.61 22.48 11.36
N GLN A 464 -8.82 23.77 11.60
CA GLN A 464 -9.16 24.72 10.54
C GLN A 464 -7.88 24.97 9.74
N LYS A 465 -7.90 24.69 8.43
CA LYS A 465 -6.83 25.12 7.53
C LYS A 465 -6.91 26.64 7.35
N ASN A 466 -5.79 27.31 7.61
CA ASN A 466 -5.64 28.76 7.38
C ASN A 466 -5.52 29.08 5.89
#